data_dbfec7cfc19a9fa14d7c06045c9d72c5
#
_entry.id   dbfec7cfc19a9fa14d7c06045c9d72c5
#
_cell.length_a   1.000
_cell.length_b   1.000
_cell.length_c   1.000
_cell.angle_alpha   90.00
_cell.angle_beta   90.00
_cell.angle_gamma   90.00
#
_symmetry.space_group_name_H-M   'P 1'
#
loop_
_entity.id
_entity.type
_entity.pdbx_description
1 polymer ?
#
loop_
_entity_poly.entity_id
_entity_poly.type
_entity_poly.pdbx_seq_one_letter_code
_entity_poly.pdbx_strand_id
1 'polypeptide(L)'
;TEYTDFRINRYGEGGFMKQHIDGIHHSHGQKQGYPHITSLIFLNDDYEGGEFVLCGDKYIEKIQGSAIVFPSNFMYPHEVKEVTDGKRFSVMTWIL
;
A
#
# COMPACT_ATOMS: atom_id res chain seq x y z
N THR A 1 -5.55 -19.89 7.13
CA THR A 1 -5.08 -18.53 6.87
C THR A 1 -6.15 -17.76 6.10
N GLU A 2 -6.46 -16.59 6.59
CA GLU A 2 -7.48 -15.75 5.96
C GLU A 2 -6.83 -14.49 5.39
N TYR A 3 -7.49 -13.92 4.40
CA TYR A 3 -7.04 -12.68 3.80
C TYR A 3 -8.27 -11.85 3.43
N THR A 4 -8.04 -10.53 3.31
CA THR A 4 -9.12 -9.61 2.92
C THR A 4 -9.34 -9.70 1.42
N ASP A 5 -10.47 -9.16 0.95
CA ASP A 5 -10.68 -8.99 -0.47
C ASP A 5 -9.60 -8.10 -1.05
N PHE A 6 -9.31 -8.29 -2.32
CA PHE A 6 -8.34 -7.45 -3.03
C PHE A 6 -8.94 -6.06 -3.22
N ARG A 7 -8.15 -5.05 -2.90
CA ARG A 7 -8.56 -3.67 -3.04
C ARG A 7 -7.71 -3.01 -4.12
N ILE A 8 -8.38 -2.43 -5.12
CA ILE A 8 -7.69 -1.69 -6.17
C ILE A 8 -7.64 -0.23 -5.75
N ASN A 9 -6.43 0.32 -5.70
CA ASN A 9 -6.21 1.71 -5.36
C ASN A 9 -5.83 2.48 -6.63
N ARG A 10 -6.44 3.65 -6.80
CA ARG A 10 -6.16 4.53 -7.92
C ARG A 10 -5.83 5.92 -7.38
N TYR A 11 -4.67 6.43 -7.76
CA TYR A 11 -4.27 7.80 -7.44
C TYR A 11 -4.09 8.58 -8.73
N GLY A 12 -4.90 9.62 -8.93
CA GLY A 12 -4.72 10.58 -10.00
C GLY A 12 -3.72 11.66 -9.62
N GLU A 13 -3.53 12.64 -10.48
CA GLU A 13 -2.63 13.76 -10.21
C GLU A 13 -3.07 14.48 -8.95
N GLY A 14 -2.11 14.76 -8.08
CA GLY A 14 -2.35 15.35 -6.78
C GLY A 14 -2.70 14.34 -5.69
N GLY A 15 -2.93 13.07 -6.05
CA GLY A 15 -3.28 12.03 -5.08
C GLY A 15 -2.06 11.59 -4.30
N PHE A 16 -2.28 11.31 -3.02
CA PHE A 16 -1.22 10.84 -2.13
C PHE A 16 -1.83 10.14 -0.93
N MET A 17 -0.97 9.47 -0.16
CA MET A 17 -1.37 8.88 1.11
C MET A 17 -0.29 9.19 2.12
N LYS A 18 -0.68 9.87 3.22
CA LYS A 18 0.25 10.23 4.28
C LYS A 18 0.86 9.00 4.92
N GLN A 19 2.04 9.18 5.50
CA GLN A 19 2.69 8.10 6.24
C GLN A 19 1.75 7.56 7.32
N HIS A 20 1.61 6.24 7.36
CA HIS A 20 0.73 5.57 8.31
C HIS A 20 1.19 4.12 8.49
N ILE A 21 0.56 3.44 9.41
CA ILE A 21 0.72 1.99 9.60
C ILE A 21 -0.63 1.33 9.32
N ASP A 22 -0.58 0.10 8.84
CA ASP A 22 -1.81 -0.64 8.54
C ASP A 22 -2.43 -1.29 9.78
N GLY A 23 -1.65 -1.70 10.68
CA GLY A 23 -1.99 -2.20 11.99
C GLY A 23 -3.45 -2.51 12.30
N ILE A 24 -3.90 -2.09 13.48
CA ILE A 24 -5.25 -2.35 13.96
C ILE A 24 -6.21 -1.32 13.38
N HIS A 25 -7.23 -1.79 12.69
CA HIS A 25 -8.29 -0.96 12.14
C HIS A 25 -9.63 -1.35 12.74
N HIS A 26 -10.37 -0.37 13.21
CA HIS A 26 -11.72 -0.62 13.72
C HIS A 26 -12.63 -1.20 12.65
N SER A 27 -12.44 -0.80 11.40
CA SER A 27 -13.28 -1.26 10.29
C SER A 27 -13.11 -2.74 10.00
N HIS A 28 -12.00 -3.34 10.40
CA HIS A 28 -11.79 -4.77 10.19
C HIS A 28 -12.36 -5.62 11.32
N GLY A 29 -12.54 -5.02 12.48
CA GLY A 29 -13.12 -5.68 13.63
C GLY A 29 -12.30 -6.85 14.15
N GLN A 30 -12.65 -7.27 15.35
CA GLN A 30 -11.95 -8.40 15.97
C GLN A 30 -12.43 -9.74 15.44
N LYS A 31 -13.59 -9.78 14.83
CA LYS A 31 -14.19 -11.02 14.32
C LYS A 31 -13.41 -11.61 13.17
N GLN A 32 -12.72 -10.78 12.41
CA GLN A 32 -11.96 -11.21 11.24
C GLN A 32 -10.46 -11.26 11.52
N GLY A 33 -10.05 -10.89 12.72
CA GLY A 33 -8.64 -10.82 13.08
C GLY A 33 -8.02 -9.50 12.68
N TYR A 34 -6.74 -9.35 12.98
CA TYR A 34 -5.98 -8.14 12.69
C TYR A 34 -5.08 -8.37 11.48
N PRO A 35 -4.83 -7.35 10.65
CA PRO A 35 -3.86 -7.48 9.57
C PRO A 35 -2.48 -7.80 10.12
N HIS A 36 -1.87 -8.87 9.63
CA HIS A 36 -0.50 -9.25 9.99
C HIS A 36 0.49 -8.90 8.90
N ILE A 37 0.08 -9.09 7.66
CA ILE A 37 0.94 -8.87 6.50
C ILE A 37 0.18 -8.06 5.47
N THR A 38 0.84 -7.05 4.93
CA THR A 38 0.32 -6.25 3.82
C THR A 38 1.00 -6.70 2.55
N SER A 39 0.21 -6.95 1.51
CA SER A 39 0.71 -7.31 0.18
C SER A 39 0.23 -6.25 -0.81
N LEU A 40 1.14 -5.75 -1.61
CA LEU A 40 0.86 -4.70 -2.58
C LEU A 40 1.47 -5.08 -3.92
N ILE A 41 0.67 -4.99 -4.99
CA ILE A 41 1.12 -5.27 -6.35
C ILE A 41 0.97 -4.01 -7.18
N PHE A 42 2.04 -3.61 -7.86
CA PHE A 42 2.03 -2.45 -8.75
C PHE A 42 1.43 -2.86 -10.09
N LEU A 43 0.34 -2.23 -10.47
CA LEU A 43 -0.34 -2.55 -11.73
C LEU A 43 0.22 -1.79 -12.92
N ASN A 44 0.85 -0.65 -12.67
CA ASN A 44 1.48 0.15 -13.73
C ASN A 44 2.69 0.90 -13.18
N ASP A 45 3.50 1.43 -14.08
CA ASP A 45 4.66 2.23 -13.71
C ASP A 45 4.83 3.46 -14.63
N ASP A 46 3.81 3.78 -15.42
CA ASP A 46 3.84 4.86 -16.40
C ASP A 46 3.30 6.18 -15.83
N TYR A 47 3.73 6.53 -14.63
CA TYR A 47 3.33 7.77 -13.95
C TYR A 47 4.56 8.40 -13.31
N GLU A 48 4.45 9.70 -12.99
CA GLU A 48 5.51 10.42 -12.29
C GLU A 48 5.06 10.74 -10.86
N GLY A 49 6.01 10.77 -9.93
CA GLY A 49 5.67 10.88 -8.53
C GLY A 49 5.08 9.59 -8.00
N GLY A 50 4.26 9.68 -6.98
CA GLY A 50 3.55 8.51 -6.46
C GLY A 50 4.44 7.43 -5.88
N GLU A 51 5.65 7.79 -5.44
CA GLU A 51 6.58 6.81 -4.88
C GLU A 51 5.99 6.16 -3.64
N PHE A 52 6.16 4.85 -3.53
CA PHE A 52 5.85 4.13 -2.30
C PHE A 52 7.09 4.14 -1.42
N VAL A 53 6.98 4.73 -0.24
CA VAL A 53 8.10 4.88 0.69
C VAL A 53 7.81 4.08 1.94
N LEU A 54 8.70 3.16 2.27
CA LEU A 54 8.60 2.30 3.44
C LEU A 54 9.58 2.76 4.49
N CYS A 55 9.12 2.84 5.74
CA CYS A 55 9.95 3.20 6.89
C CYS A 55 10.61 4.57 6.75
N GLY A 56 9.98 5.49 6.01
CA GLY A 56 10.42 6.87 5.91
C GLY A 56 11.55 7.13 4.92
N ASP A 57 12.34 6.12 4.59
CA ASP A 57 13.54 6.31 3.76
C ASP A 57 13.74 5.26 2.68
N LYS A 58 12.93 4.21 2.65
CA LYS A 58 13.08 3.15 1.66
C LYS A 58 12.13 3.36 0.51
N TYR A 59 12.63 3.93 -0.56
CA TYR A 59 11.86 4.16 -1.79
C TYR A 59 11.83 2.87 -2.58
N ILE A 60 10.63 2.35 -2.80
CA ILE A 60 10.44 1.10 -3.53
C ILE A 60 10.33 1.41 -5.02
N GLU A 61 11.14 0.73 -5.82
CA GLU A 61 11.11 0.92 -7.27
C GLU A 61 9.77 0.51 -7.83
N LYS A 62 9.17 1.39 -8.65
CA LYS A 62 7.90 1.09 -9.28
C LYS A 62 8.14 0.29 -10.55
N ILE A 63 7.80 -0.98 -10.51
CA ILE A 63 7.93 -1.88 -11.66
C ILE A 63 6.58 -2.55 -11.85
N GLN A 64 5.99 -2.40 -13.02
CA GLN A 64 4.70 -3.02 -13.32
C GLN A 64 4.77 -4.52 -13.08
N GLY A 65 3.81 -5.04 -12.35
CA GLY A 65 3.72 -6.47 -12.05
C GLY A 65 4.54 -6.91 -10.86
N SER A 66 5.35 -6.03 -10.26
CA SER A 66 6.12 -6.38 -9.07
C SER A 66 5.25 -6.27 -7.82
N ALA A 67 5.64 -6.95 -6.78
CA ALA A 67 4.93 -6.96 -5.52
C ALA A 67 5.86 -6.69 -4.36
N ILE A 68 5.31 -6.10 -3.31
CA ILE A 68 6.02 -5.94 -2.05
C ILE A 68 5.14 -6.49 -0.94
N VAL A 69 5.75 -7.16 0.02
CA VAL A 69 5.07 -7.76 1.16
C VAL A 69 5.82 -7.32 2.42
N PHE A 70 5.08 -6.83 3.40
CA PHE A 70 5.69 -6.37 4.63
C PHE A 70 4.73 -6.56 5.81
N PRO A 71 5.26 -6.67 7.05
CA PRO A 71 4.40 -6.78 8.23
C PRO A 71 3.55 -5.52 8.41
N SER A 72 2.29 -5.71 8.80
CA SER A 72 1.34 -4.61 9.02
C SER A 72 1.43 -4.10 10.45
N ASN A 73 2.60 -3.61 10.87
CA ASN A 73 2.75 -3.14 12.25
C ASN A 73 3.48 -1.81 12.31
N PHE A 74 3.65 -1.29 13.52
CA PHE A 74 4.19 0.06 13.72
C PHE A 74 5.64 0.21 13.27
N MET A 75 6.36 -0.89 13.07
CA MET A 75 7.74 -0.83 12.59
C MET A 75 7.84 -0.61 11.07
N TYR A 76 6.70 -0.66 10.37
CA TYR A 76 6.66 -0.52 8.92
C TYR A 76 5.68 0.55 8.47
N PRO A 77 5.90 1.81 8.91
CA PRO A 77 5.10 2.91 8.38
C PRO A 77 5.42 3.11 6.91
N HIS A 78 4.43 3.51 6.16
CA HIS A 78 4.60 3.71 4.72
C HIS A 78 3.73 4.85 4.23
N GLU A 79 4.05 5.33 3.05
CA GLU A 79 3.33 6.44 2.43
C GLU A 79 3.40 6.33 0.92
N VAL A 80 2.48 7.02 0.25
CA VAL A 80 2.51 7.21 -1.19
C VAL A 80 2.69 8.71 -1.42
N LYS A 81 3.78 9.08 -2.06
CA LYS A 81 4.06 10.47 -2.40
C LYS A 81 3.07 10.97 -3.44
N GLU A 82 2.95 12.27 -3.57
CA GLU A 82 2.01 12.85 -4.51
C GLU A 82 2.32 12.43 -5.93
N VAL A 83 1.29 12.00 -6.67
CA VAL A 83 1.38 11.72 -8.09
C VAL A 83 1.39 13.05 -8.83
N THR A 84 2.42 13.31 -9.61
CA THR A 84 2.58 14.58 -10.33
C THR A 84 2.16 14.50 -11.79
N ASP A 85 2.14 13.31 -12.36
CA ASP A 85 1.70 13.10 -13.74
C ASP A 85 1.19 11.68 -13.90
N GLY A 86 0.07 11.54 -14.61
CA GLY A 86 -0.51 10.23 -14.88
C GLY A 86 -1.37 9.71 -13.74
N LYS A 87 -1.57 8.41 -13.73
CA LYS A 87 -2.41 7.72 -12.74
C LYS A 87 -1.68 6.50 -12.23
N ARG A 88 -1.73 6.29 -10.91
CA ARG A 88 -1.09 5.16 -10.24
C ARG A 88 -2.16 4.15 -9.85
N PHE A 89 -1.96 2.89 -10.23
CA PHE A 89 -2.85 1.79 -9.88
C PHE A 89 -2.08 0.71 -9.13
N SER A 90 -2.69 0.20 -8.08
CA SER A 90 -2.13 -0.92 -7.32
C SER A 90 -3.25 -1.79 -6.76
N VAL A 91 -2.90 -3.02 -6.42
CA VAL A 91 -3.81 -3.95 -5.73
C VAL A 91 -3.22 -4.25 -4.37
N MET A 92 -4.06 -4.18 -3.34
CA MET A 92 -3.65 -4.43 -1.98
C MET A 92 -4.52 -5.49 -1.35
N THR A 93 -3.92 -6.35 -0.53
CA THR A 93 -4.65 -7.27 0.33
C THR A 93 -3.88 -7.43 1.63
N TRP A 94 -4.62 -7.75 2.69
CA TRP A 94 -4.03 -8.03 4.00
C TRP A 94 -4.24 -9.51 4.32
N ILE A 95 -3.21 -10.09 4.91
CA ILE A 95 -3.29 -11.45 5.45
C ILE A 95 -3.54 -11.30 6.95
N LEU A 96 -4.60 -11.90 7.39
CA LEU A 96 -5.09 -11.78 8.76
C LEU A 96 -4.55 -12.87 9.68
#